data_76efbc86daa2c8a06d18c988c6da3823
#
_entry.id   76efbc86daa2c8a06d18c988c6da3823
#
_cell.length_a   1.000
_cell.length_b   1.000
_cell.length_c   1.000
_cell.angle_alpha   90.00
_cell.angle_beta   90.00
_cell.angle_gamma   90.00
#
_symmetry.space_group_name_H-M   'P 1'
#
loop_
_entity.id
_entity.type
_entity.pdbx_description
1 polymer ?
#
loop_
_entity_poly.entity_id
_entity_poly.type
_entity_poly.pdbx_seq_one_letter_code
_entity_poly.pdbx_strand_id
1 'polypeptide(L)'
;MHLNTCARKAALVAIASSFSVGMPSAQAPSAHRVMLDEAHHNIMATASGGYRPLVNLLTDAGFGVTPNTLPFRPDRLATTDVVVIANPNGADERAPLDERATSAFTAPEIDAVEQWVRSGGGLLLVTDHYPTGVAARSLAERFGVKLFGGWTDDPANRWALPGYGHIFGYLVFSLENNLLPDHPITRGSDEWEKIEGVSTITGGSMEGPLGSASLLLLSPTAVDWIPSSTPRAPSNTTPQAQSPDFNPCPSCDQVSAAGRSQGIAFVFGRGRVVIIGEMGALVDYSVPGMQNRQFALNIVRWLNRQL
;
A
#
# COMPACT_ATOMS: atom_id res chain seq x y z
N MET A 1 27.30 30.75 -90.20
CA MET A 1 27.98 30.29 -89.05
C MET A 1 27.15 30.74 -87.87
N HIS A 2 26.20 29.90 -87.42
CA HIS A 2 25.18 30.26 -86.40
C HIS A 2 25.58 29.63 -85.06
N LEU A 3 25.69 30.51 -84.07
CA LEU A 3 25.88 30.12 -82.68
C LEU A 3 24.50 30.11 -81.96
N ASN A 4 24.06 28.90 -81.53
CA ASN A 4 22.86 28.73 -80.68
C ASN A 4 23.25 28.82 -79.24
N THR A 5 22.70 29.81 -78.54
CA THR A 5 22.75 29.96 -77.09
C THR A 5 21.56 29.24 -76.45
N CYS A 6 21.84 28.21 -75.70
CA CYS A 6 20.84 27.46 -74.96
C CYS A 6 20.70 28.06 -73.51
N ALA A 7 19.58 28.71 -73.24
CA ALA A 7 19.26 29.24 -71.90
C ALA A 7 18.65 28.15 -71.01
N ARG A 8 19.34 27.76 -69.93
CA ARG A 8 18.81 26.85 -68.88
C ARG A 8 17.99 27.68 -67.88
N LYS A 9 16.70 27.38 -67.82
CA LYS A 9 15.81 27.85 -66.71
C LYS A 9 16.04 27.01 -65.50
N ALA A 10 16.51 27.58 -64.39
CA ALA A 10 16.55 26.94 -63.07
C ALA A 10 15.21 27.14 -62.41
N ALA A 11 14.52 26.06 -62.08
CA ALA A 11 13.31 26.08 -61.26
C ALA A 11 13.70 25.99 -59.77
N LEU A 12 13.40 27.02 -58.98
CA LEU A 12 13.49 26.98 -57.54
C LEU A 12 12.27 26.22 -56.99
N VAL A 13 12.51 25.06 -56.38
CA VAL A 13 11.51 24.37 -55.58
C VAL A 13 11.61 24.88 -54.13
N ALA A 14 10.62 25.63 -53.68
CA ALA A 14 10.50 26.06 -52.31
C ALA A 14 9.86 24.91 -51.51
N ILE A 15 10.64 24.25 -50.63
CA ILE A 15 10.13 23.26 -49.68
C ILE A 15 9.60 24.04 -48.46
N ALA A 16 8.28 24.15 -48.36
CA ALA A 16 7.59 24.65 -47.15
C ALA A 16 7.56 23.55 -46.11
N SER A 17 8.46 23.61 -45.10
CA SER A 17 8.42 22.73 -43.93
C SER A 17 7.33 23.23 -42.95
N SER A 18 6.18 22.61 -42.95
CA SER A 18 5.13 22.86 -41.97
C SER A 18 5.51 22.17 -40.63
N PHE A 19 6.02 22.97 -39.69
CA PHE A 19 6.13 22.56 -38.29
C PHE A 19 4.72 22.51 -37.68
N SER A 20 4.14 21.31 -37.57
CA SER A 20 2.98 21.07 -36.71
C SER A 20 3.45 21.04 -35.26
N VAL A 21 3.24 22.14 -34.53
CA VAL A 21 3.33 22.14 -33.07
C VAL A 21 2.18 21.30 -32.57
N GLY A 22 2.50 20.05 -32.20
CA GLY A 22 1.54 19.16 -31.53
C GLY A 22 1.14 19.81 -30.22
N MET A 23 -0.12 20.28 -30.14
CA MET A 23 -0.70 20.65 -28.84
C MET A 23 -0.70 19.41 -27.95
N PRO A 24 -0.32 19.51 -26.64
CA PRO A 24 -0.48 18.40 -25.74
C PRO A 24 -1.96 18.02 -25.72
N SER A 25 -2.26 16.78 -26.10
CA SER A 25 -3.60 16.21 -26.03
C SER A 25 -4.02 16.27 -24.57
N ALA A 26 -5.06 17.03 -24.25
CA ALA A 26 -5.68 16.97 -22.93
C ALA A 26 -6.15 15.53 -22.74
N GLN A 27 -5.51 14.81 -21.83
CA GLN A 27 -5.87 13.44 -21.50
C GLN A 27 -7.34 13.42 -21.05
N ALA A 28 -8.17 12.60 -21.69
CA ALA A 28 -9.55 12.44 -21.27
C ALA A 28 -9.61 12.13 -19.78
N PRO A 29 -10.57 12.68 -19.02
CA PRO A 29 -10.69 12.35 -17.59
C PRO A 29 -10.70 10.85 -17.42
N SER A 30 -9.84 10.32 -16.56
CA SER A 30 -9.81 8.88 -16.29
C SER A 30 -11.18 8.44 -15.77
N ALA A 31 -11.70 7.32 -16.29
CA ALA A 31 -12.99 6.77 -15.86
C ALA A 31 -12.99 6.33 -14.39
N HIS A 32 -11.80 6.12 -13.79
CA HIS A 32 -11.59 5.60 -12.44
C HIS A 32 -10.69 6.52 -11.62
N ARG A 33 -11.19 6.99 -10.50
CA ARG A 33 -10.55 8.02 -9.67
C ARG A 33 -10.07 7.44 -8.37
N VAL A 34 -8.78 7.54 -8.13
CA VAL A 34 -8.11 7.12 -6.89
C VAL A 34 -7.68 8.37 -6.13
N MET A 35 -8.11 8.49 -4.89
CA MET A 35 -7.65 9.53 -3.96
C MET A 35 -6.58 8.93 -3.06
N LEU A 36 -5.39 9.51 -3.03
CA LEU A 36 -4.33 9.15 -2.09
C LEU A 36 -4.32 10.15 -0.94
N ASP A 37 -4.51 9.65 0.28
CA ASP A 37 -4.55 10.48 1.48
C ASP A 37 -3.15 10.97 1.87
N GLU A 38 -3.02 12.27 2.09
CA GLU A 38 -1.83 12.98 2.56
C GLU A 38 -2.18 13.97 3.68
N ALA A 39 -3.40 13.89 4.24
CA ALA A 39 -3.89 14.81 5.25
C ALA A 39 -3.58 14.37 6.69
N HIS A 40 -3.25 13.10 6.91
CA HIS A 40 -3.19 12.47 8.22
C HIS A 40 -1.75 12.08 8.61
N HIS A 41 -0.81 13.03 8.46
CA HIS A 41 0.61 12.82 8.74
C HIS A 41 1.15 11.50 8.15
N ASN A 42 0.69 11.20 6.94
CA ASN A 42 1.05 9.98 6.24
C ASN A 42 2.54 9.94 5.95
N ILE A 43 3.22 8.88 6.37
CA ILE A 43 4.65 8.68 6.08
C ILE A 43 4.87 8.59 4.58
N MET A 44 3.89 8.02 3.86
CA MET A 44 3.96 7.79 2.43
C MET A 44 3.07 8.78 1.68
N ALA A 45 3.73 9.70 0.98
CA ALA A 45 3.08 10.72 0.17
C ALA A 45 3.58 10.68 -1.29
N THR A 46 2.83 11.28 -2.21
CA THR A 46 3.23 11.42 -3.61
C THR A 46 4.49 12.28 -3.74
N ALA A 47 4.56 13.36 -2.96
CA ALA A 47 5.67 14.31 -2.99
C ALA A 47 6.97 13.74 -2.38
N SER A 48 6.89 12.92 -1.32
CA SER A 48 8.05 12.32 -0.65
C SER A 48 8.72 11.22 -1.46
N GLY A 49 8.05 10.70 -2.48
CA GLY A 49 8.56 9.64 -3.35
C GLY A 49 8.25 8.22 -2.85
N GLY A 50 7.81 8.04 -1.61
CA GLY A 50 7.55 6.70 -1.05
C GLY A 50 6.49 5.91 -1.81
N TYR A 51 5.36 6.52 -2.15
CA TYR A 51 4.32 5.90 -2.96
C TYR A 51 4.36 6.31 -4.44
N ARG A 52 5.39 6.99 -4.90
CA ARG A 52 5.54 7.30 -6.32
C ARG A 52 5.49 6.06 -7.23
N PRO A 53 6.12 4.91 -6.87
CA PRO A 53 5.99 3.69 -7.66
C PRO A 53 4.53 3.22 -7.79
N LEU A 54 3.75 3.28 -6.72
CA LEU A 54 2.32 2.93 -6.75
C LEU A 54 1.52 3.93 -7.59
N VAL A 55 1.76 5.22 -7.45
CA VAL A 55 1.09 6.26 -8.26
C VAL A 55 1.36 6.05 -9.75
N ASN A 56 2.62 5.82 -10.12
CA ASN A 56 2.98 5.54 -11.51
C ASN A 56 2.29 4.28 -12.02
N LEU A 57 2.31 3.18 -11.25
CA LEU A 57 1.64 1.93 -11.59
C LEU A 57 0.15 2.13 -11.88
N LEU A 58 -0.55 2.86 -11.00
CA LEU A 58 -1.98 3.12 -11.15
C LEU A 58 -2.26 4.06 -12.35
N THR A 59 -1.42 5.06 -12.56
CA THR A 59 -1.53 5.98 -13.69
C THR A 59 -1.32 5.25 -15.02
N ASP A 60 -0.30 4.39 -15.10
CA ASP A 60 -0.02 3.56 -16.27
C ASP A 60 -1.17 2.59 -16.56
N ALA A 61 -1.87 2.14 -15.52
CA ALA A 61 -3.07 1.29 -15.61
C ALA A 61 -4.37 2.08 -15.91
N GLY A 62 -4.29 3.40 -16.15
CA GLY A 62 -5.42 4.25 -16.54
C GLY A 62 -6.23 4.86 -15.40
N PHE A 63 -5.77 4.75 -14.14
CA PHE A 63 -6.41 5.43 -13.02
C PHE A 63 -5.99 6.91 -12.95
N GLY A 64 -6.93 7.78 -12.61
CA GLY A 64 -6.63 9.16 -12.23
C GLY A 64 -6.31 9.24 -10.74
N VAL A 65 -5.03 9.38 -10.39
CA VAL A 65 -4.60 9.48 -8.99
C VAL A 65 -4.47 10.94 -8.59
N THR A 66 -5.12 11.32 -7.47
CA THR A 66 -5.06 12.68 -6.92
C THR A 66 -4.73 12.65 -5.43
N PRO A 67 -3.81 13.51 -4.93
CA PRO A 67 -3.56 13.62 -3.50
C PRO A 67 -4.72 14.34 -2.79
N ASN A 68 -5.03 13.92 -1.57
CA ASN A 68 -5.93 14.60 -0.65
C ASN A 68 -5.15 15.15 0.53
N THR A 69 -5.09 16.47 0.65
CA THR A 69 -4.37 17.17 1.74
C THR A 69 -5.31 17.78 2.77
N LEU A 70 -6.57 17.39 2.77
CA LEU A 70 -7.62 17.97 3.63
C LEU A 70 -8.42 16.87 4.32
N PRO A 71 -9.03 17.15 5.49
CA PRO A 71 -9.86 16.21 6.20
C PRO A 71 -10.94 15.56 5.32
N PHE A 72 -11.26 14.29 5.59
CA PHE A 72 -12.31 13.58 4.86
C PHE A 72 -13.69 14.17 5.13
N ARG A 73 -14.43 14.40 4.05
CA ARG A 73 -15.80 14.91 4.09
C ARG A 73 -16.63 14.26 3.00
N PRO A 74 -17.96 14.14 3.17
CA PRO A 74 -18.83 13.50 2.19
C PRO A 74 -18.72 14.11 0.78
N ASP A 75 -18.62 15.44 0.67
CA ASP A 75 -18.50 16.15 -0.60
C ASP A 75 -17.19 15.82 -1.35
N ARG A 76 -16.09 15.60 -0.63
CA ARG A 76 -14.80 15.21 -1.22
C ARG A 76 -14.80 13.75 -1.68
N LEU A 77 -15.35 12.86 -0.86
CA LEU A 77 -15.43 11.44 -1.15
C LEU A 77 -16.40 11.13 -2.31
N ALA A 78 -17.43 11.95 -2.52
CA ALA A 78 -18.45 11.75 -3.55
C ALA A 78 -17.89 11.68 -4.99
N THR A 79 -16.73 12.27 -5.24
CA THR A 79 -16.07 12.28 -6.55
C THR A 79 -14.97 11.24 -6.71
N THR A 80 -14.89 10.25 -5.82
CA THR A 80 -13.79 9.29 -5.72
C THR A 80 -14.36 7.87 -5.79
N ASP A 81 -13.67 6.98 -6.47
CA ASP A 81 -14.06 5.56 -6.60
C ASP A 81 -13.27 4.69 -5.62
N VAL A 82 -11.98 5.01 -5.40
CA VAL A 82 -11.11 4.33 -4.44
C VAL A 82 -10.35 5.36 -3.61
N VAL A 83 -10.33 5.18 -2.29
CA VAL A 83 -9.47 5.93 -1.36
C VAL A 83 -8.34 5.01 -0.89
N VAL A 84 -7.11 5.50 -0.98
CA VAL A 84 -5.90 4.88 -0.44
C VAL A 84 -5.43 5.72 0.73
N ILE A 85 -5.45 5.16 1.93
CA ILE A 85 -4.90 5.76 3.15
C ILE A 85 -3.65 4.96 3.51
N ALA A 86 -2.50 5.61 3.49
CA ALA A 86 -1.22 4.93 3.62
C ALA A 86 -0.43 5.45 4.83
N ASN A 87 -0.19 4.58 5.79
CA ASN A 87 0.61 4.83 6.99
C ASN A 87 0.23 6.14 7.71
N PRO A 88 -1.04 6.33 8.10
CA PRO A 88 -1.47 7.52 8.81
C PRO A 88 -0.86 7.55 10.23
N ASN A 89 -0.60 8.76 10.74
CA ASN A 89 -0.14 9.00 12.11
C ASN A 89 -0.99 10.07 12.79
N GLY A 90 -1.03 10.06 14.12
CA GLY A 90 -1.73 11.08 14.90
C GLY A 90 -0.98 12.41 14.97
N ALA A 91 0.32 12.42 14.63
CA ALA A 91 1.16 13.60 14.67
C ALA A 91 2.26 13.51 13.60
N ASP A 92 2.97 14.63 13.37
CA ASP A 92 4.10 14.72 12.46
C ASP A 92 5.17 13.64 12.73
N GLU A 93 5.89 13.22 11.71
CA GLU A 93 6.92 12.16 11.80
C GLU A 93 8.03 12.46 12.83
N ARG A 94 8.28 13.74 13.12
CA ARG A 94 9.28 14.18 14.10
C ARG A 94 8.76 14.20 15.52
N ALA A 95 7.45 14.04 15.72
CA ALA A 95 6.84 13.98 17.05
C ALA A 95 7.23 12.67 17.76
N PRO A 96 7.15 12.64 19.12
CA PRO A 96 7.31 11.43 19.88
C PRO A 96 6.38 10.30 19.43
N LEU A 97 6.81 9.05 19.60
CA LEU A 97 6.07 7.89 19.10
C LEU A 97 4.68 7.73 19.73
N ASP A 98 4.52 8.12 20.99
CA ASP A 98 3.23 8.10 21.71
C ASP A 98 2.25 9.13 21.15
N GLU A 99 2.72 10.31 20.75
CA GLU A 99 1.89 11.30 20.08
C GLU A 99 1.48 10.81 18.67
N ARG A 100 2.41 10.19 17.94
CA ARG A 100 2.13 9.58 16.63
C ARG A 100 1.17 8.41 16.71
N ALA A 101 1.14 7.69 17.84
CA ALA A 101 0.23 6.59 18.13
C ALA A 101 -1.17 7.04 18.57
N THR A 102 -1.48 8.33 18.62
CA THR A 102 -2.85 8.79 18.80
C THR A 102 -3.68 8.59 17.53
N SER A 103 -5.02 8.66 17.61
CA SER A 103 -5.86 8.49 16.43
C SER A 103 -5.53 9.52 15.36
N ALA A 104 -5.28 9.03 14.13
CA ALA A 104 -5.05 9.88 12.97
C ALA A 104 -6.33 10.59 12.50
N PHE A 105 -7.49 10.06 12.85
CA PHE A 105 -8.78 10.52 12.31
C PHE A 105 -9.71 11.04 13.42
N THR A 106 -10.46 12.07 13.09
CA THR A 106 -11.58 12.53 13.90
C THR A 106 -12.83 11.67 13.70
N ALA A 107 -13.74 11.66 14.65
CA ALA A 107 -14.99 10.90 14.52
C ALA A 107 -15.81 11.29 13.29
N PRO A 108 -15.99 12.58 12.92
CA PRO A 108 -16.69 12.96 11.69
C PRO A 108 -16.02 12.43 10.39
N GLU A 109 -14.68 12.32 10.35
CA GLU A 109 -13.96 11.76 9.20
C GLU A 109 -14.21 10.26 9.09
N ILE A 110 -14.14 9.54 10.23
CA ILE A 110 -14.45 8.10 10.28
C ILE A 110 -15.88 7.85 9.80
N ASP A 111 -16.85 8.64 10.25
CA ASP A 111 -18.25 8.55 9.84
C ASP A 111 -18.41 8.81 8.32
N ALA A 112 -17.71 9.81 7.78
CA ALA A 112 -17.74 10.12 6.36
C ALA A 112 -17.17 8.98 5.51
N VAL A 113 -16.02 8.41 5.90
CA VAL A 113 -15.38 7.27 5.20
C VAL A 113 -16.27 6.02 5.28
N GLU A 114 -16.81 5.69 6.47
CA GLU A 114 -17.72 4.55 6.64
C GLU A 114 -18.94 4.65 5.74
N GLN A 115 -19.63 5.79 5.76
CA GLN A 115 -20.85 6.00 4.95
C GLN A 115 -20.54 5.93 3.46
N TRP A 116 -19.43 6.50 3.03
CA TRP A 116 -18.98 6.46 1.64
C TRP A 116 -18.68 5.02 1.19
N VAL A 117 -17.93 4.23 1.99
CA VAL A 117 -17.71 2.81 1.70
C VAL A 117 -19.03 2.06 1.66
N ARG A 118 -19.89 2.22 2.68
CA ARG A 118 -21.21 1.57 2.74
C ARG A 118 -22.05 1.86 1.51
N SER A 119 -21.86 3.03 0.90
CA SER A 119 -22.55 3.47 -0.32
C SER A 119 -21.91 2.98 -1.62
N GLY A 120 -20.78 2.30 -1.56
CA GLY A 120 -20.16 1.68 -2.73
C GLY A 120 -18.70 2.05 -3.00
N GLY A 121 -18.08 2.90 -2.19
CA GLY A 121 -16.67 3.25 -2.29
C GLY A 121 -15.73 2.09 -2.01
N GLY A 122 -14.53 2.14 -2.57
CA GLY A 122 -13.44 1.19 -2.32
C GLY A 122 -12.37 1.77 -1.39
N LEU A 123 -12.14 1.16 -0.22
CA LEU A 123 -11.13 1.61 0.74
C LEU A 123 -9.93 0.67 0.76
N LEU A 124 -8.74 1.21 0.49
CA LEU A 124 -7.46 0.59 0.82
C LEU A 124 -6.86 1.33 2.02
N LEU A 125 -6.84 0.68 3.18
CA LEU A 125 -6.14 1.16 4.37
C LEU A 125 -4.84 0.38 4.51
N VAL A 126 -3.72 1.07 4.36
CA VAL A 126 -2.39 0.53 4.62
C VAL A 126 -1.93 1.02 5.97
N THR A 127 -1.69 0.09 6.86
CA THR A 127 -1.13 0.36 8.19
C THR A 127 0.32 -0.12 8.24
N ASP A 128 0.86 -0.22 9.43
CA ASP A 128 2.18 -0.76 9.68
C ASP A 128 2.24 -1.17 11.16
N HIS A 129 3.42 -1.54 11.64
CA HIS A 129 3.68 -1.72 13.05
C HIS A 129 3.43 -0.42 13.86
N TYR A 130 3.70 -0.44 15.15
CA TYR A 130 3.66 0.76 16.01
C TYR A 130 4.56 1.89 15.45
N PRO A 131 4.12 3.15 15.39
CA PRO A 131 2.87 3.72 15.93
C PRO A 131 1.68 3.70 14.96
N THR A 132 1.90 3.52 13.67
CA THR A 132 0.92 3.67 12.59
C THR A 132 -0.28 2.73 12.74
N GLY A 133 -0.03 1.47 13.11
CA GLY A 133 -1.10 0.51 13.37
C GLY A 133 -2.02 0.91 14.52
N VAL A 134 -1.51 1.68 15.49
CA VAL A 134 -2.32 2.25 16.58
C VAL A 134 -3.08 3.49 16.11
N ALA A 135 -2.45 4.36 15.34
CA ALA A 135 -3.06 5.57 14.81
C ALA A 135 -4.25 5.28 13.85
N ALA A 136 -4.18 4.19 13.11
CA ALA A 136 -5.24 3.75 12.21
C ALA A 136 -6.39 2.98 12.90
N ARG A 137 -6.22 2.58 14.16
CA ARG A 137 -7.12 1.64 14.87
C ARG A 137 -8.57 2.08 14.88
N SER A 138 -8.86 3.33 15.22
CA SER A 138 -10.23 3.84 15.31
C SER A 138 -11.00 3.75 13.99
N LEU A 139 -10.31 3.96 12.85
CA LEU A 139 -10.91 3.77 11.53
C LEU A 139 -11.12 2.28 11.22
N ALA A 140 -10.13 1.42 11.51
CA ALA A 140 -10.24 -0.02 11.27
C ALA A 140 -11.35 -0.67 12.11
N GLU A 141 -11.50 -0.28 13.38
CA GLU A 141 -12.55 -0.76 14.30
C GLU A 141 -13.96 -0.42 13.79
N ARG A 142 -14.13 0.71 13.08
CA ARG A 142 -15.41 1.07 12.45
C ARG A 142 -15.87 0.02 11.42
N PHE A 143 -14.92 -0.67 10.80
CA PHE A 143 -15.17 -1.77 9.86
C PHE A 143 -15.13 -3.16 10.51
N GLY A 144 -15.04 -3.23 11.84
CA GLY A 144 -14.97 -4.47 12.60
C GLY A 144 -13.60 -5.16 12.57
N VAL A 145 -12.54 -4.42 12.24
CA VAL A 145 -11.17 -4.95 12.17
C VAL A 145 -10.40 -4.58 13.43
N LYS A 146 -9.76 -5.58 14.03
CA LYS A 146 -8.86 -5.39 15.17
C LYS A 146 -7.42 -5.37 14.69
N LEU A 147 -6.76 -4.22 14.81
CA LEU A 147 -5.32 -4.05 14.59
C LEU A 147 -4.58 -4.27 15.90
N PHE A 148 -3.56 -5.12 15.90
CA PHE A 148 -2.78 -5.42 17.11
C PHE A 148 -1.69 -4.38 17.38
N GLY A 149 -1.18 -3.70 16.33
CA GLY A 149 -0.27 -2.55 16.46
C GLY A 149 1.12 -2.92 16.98
N GLY A 150 1.51 -4.18 16.88
CA GLY A 150 2.86 -4.67 17.19
C GLY A 150 3.74 -4.79 15.95
N TRP A 151 4.96 -5.29 16.14
CA TRP A 151 5.83 -5.75 15.06
C TRP A 151 5.57 -7.24 14.85
N THR A 152 5.08 -7.58 13.68
CA THR A 152 4.81 -8.99 13.34
C THR A 152 6.08 -9.63 12.77
N ASP A 153 6.31 -10.87 13.21
CA ASP A 153 7.39 -11.71 12.75
C ASP A 153 6.88 -13.14 12.53
N ASP A 154 7.43 -13.81 11.53
CA ASP A 154 7.13 -15.22 11.24
C ASP A 154 8.41 -15.99 10.97
N PRO A 155 9.05 -16.55 12.03
CA PRO A 155 10.36 -17.16 11.92
C PRO A 155 10.51 -18.26 10.88
N ALA A 156 9.44 -19.02 10.59
CA ALA A 156 9.46 -20.08 9.60
C ALA A 156 9.36 -19.56 8.15
N ASN A 157 8.91 -18.31 7.95
CA ASN A 157 8.61 -17.75 6.64
C ASN A 157 9.39 -16.45 6.37
N ARG A 158 10.51 -16.27 7.04
CA ARG A 158 11.43 -15.17 6.77
C ARG A 158 12.30 -15.48 5.58
N TRP A 159 12.47 -14.49 4.71
CA TRP A 159 13.55 -14.47 3.74
C TRP A 159 14.71 -13.63 4.30
N ALA A 160 15.85 -14.26 4.56
CA ALA A 160 17.02 -13.58 5.10
C ALA A 160 17.69 -12.72 4.01
N LEU A 161 17.88 -11.42 4.29
CA LEU A 161 18.69 -10.56 3.42
C LEU A 161 20.17 -10.95 3.51
N PRO A 162 20.82 -11.30 2.39
CA PRO A 162 22.25 -11.55 2.39
C PRO A 162 23.02 -10.34 2.96
N GLY A 163 23.81 -10.54 4.02
CA GLY A 163 24.62 -9.51 4.66
C GLY A 163 23.98 -8.75 5.83
N TYR A 164 22.66 -8.93 6.08
CA TYR A 164 21.96 -8.26 7.20
C TYR A 164 21.59 -9.19 8.35
N GLY A 165 21.92 -10.48 8.24
CA GLY A 165 21.58 -11.47 9.27
C GLY A 165 20.08 -11.68 9.43
N HIS A 166 19.66 -12.22 10.59
CA HIS A 166 18.25 -12.53 10.86
C HIS A 166 17.45 -11.36 11.49
N ILE A 167 17.92 -10.11 11.34
CA ILE A 167 17.45 -8.99 12.16
C ILE A 167 16.04 -8.54 11.84
N PHE A 168 15.72 -8.46 10.57
CA PHE A 168 14.41 -8.20 10.01
C PHE A 168 14.35 -8.95 8.67
N GLY A 169 13.85 -10.18 8.70
CA GLY A 169 13.56 -10.89 7.47
C GLY A 169 12.34 -10.27 6.82
N TYR A 170 12.34 -10.24 5.51
CA TYR A 170 11.08 -10.09 4.79
C TYR A 170 10.21 -11.30 5.12
N LEU A 171 8.96 -11.07 5.48
CA LEU A 171 7.98 -12.15 5.57
C LEU A 171 7.52 -12.50 4.16
N VAL A 172 7.48 -13.78 3.86
CA VAL A 172 7.09 -14.29 2.54
C VAL A 172 5.76 -15.01 2.65
N PHE A 173 4.82 -14.57 1.84
CA PHE A 173 3.50 -15.18 1.65
C PHE A 173 3.44 -15.71 0.22
N SER A 174 3.30 -17.02 0.06
CA SER A 174 3.31 -17.64 -1.26
C SER A 174 2.33 -18.81 -1.35
N LEU A 175 2.07 -19.26 -2.58
CA LEU A 175 1.33 -20.49 -2.81
C LEU A 175 2.08 -21.71 -2.26
N GLU A 176 3.43 -21.68 -2.31
CA GLU A 176 4.29 -22.76 -1.84
C GLU A 176 4.16 -23.00 -0.34
N ASN A 177 4.14 -21.91 0.47
CA ASN A 177 4.01 -22.05 1.93
C ASN A 177 2.55 -22.00 2.41
N ASN A 178 1.56 -21.94 1.51
CA ASN A 178 0.13 -21.86 1.77
C ASN A 178 -0.29 -20.64 2.62
N LEU A 179 0.48 -19.56 2.59
CA LEU A 179 0.18 -18.30 3.29
C LEU A 179 -0.43 -17.23 2.40
N LEU A 180 -0.65 -17.55 1.11
CA LEU A 180 -1.33 -16.72 0.11
C LEU A 180 -2.66 -17.38 -0.29
N PRO A 181 -3.76 -17.16 0.45
CA PRO A 181 -5.06 -17.79 0.18
C PRO A 181 -5.66 -17.37 -1.17
N ASP A 182 -6.51 -18.24 -1.73
CA ASP A 182 -7.24 -17.97 -2.97
C ASP A 182 -8.27 -16.85 -2.79
N HIS A 183 -8.13 -15.80 -3.57
CA HIS A 183 -9.04 -14.65 -3.62
C HIS A 183 -8.98 -14.03 -5.02
N PRO A 184 -10.02 -13.32 -5.52
CA PRO A 184 -9.91 -12.61 -6.80
C PRO A 184 -8.67 -11.71 -6.91
N ILE A 185 -8.22 -11.07 -5.82
CA ILE A 185 -6.99 -10.27 -5.78
C ILE A 185 -5.73 -11.11 -6.05
N THR A 186 -5.63 -12.30 -5.46
CA THR A 186 -4.46 -13.19 -5.64
C THR A 186 -4.54 -13.99 -6.92
N ARG A 187 -5.75 -14.22 -7.44
CA ARG A 187 -5.99 -14.97 -8.67
C ARG A 187 -5.78 -14.12 -9.93
N GLY A 188 -6.09 -12.81 -9.86
CA GLY A 188 -6.11 -11.94 -11.04
C GLY A 188 -7.21 -12.30 -12.04
N SER A 189 -7.20 -11.68 -13.20
CA SER A 189 -8.08 -11.98 -14.34
C SER A 189 -7.51 -13.05 -15.26
N ASP A 190 -6.19 -13.26 -15.25
CA ASP A 190 -5.47 -14.22 -16.05
C ASP A 190 -4.17 -14.68 -15.38
N GLU A 191 -3.42 -15.56 -16.04
CA GLU A 191 -2.17 -16.12 -15.52
C GLU A 191 -1.05 -15.06 -15.32
N TRP A 192 -1.10 -13.92 -16.02
CA TRP A 192 -0.11 -12.86 -15.88
C TRP A 192 -0.37 -11.98 -14.65
N GLU A 193 -1.63 -11.91 -14.23
CA GLU A 193 -2.06 -11.16 -13.05
C GLU A 193 -2.11 -12.02 -11.78
N LYS A 194 -1.94 -13.34 -11.93
CA LYS A 194 -1.91 -14.27 -10.80
C LYS A 194 -0.72 -13.99 -9.89
N ILE A 195 -0.96 -13.98 -8.61
CA ILE A 195 0.04 -13.77 -7.58
C ILE A 195 0.49 -15.11 -7.03
N GLU A 196 1.78 -15.40 -7.13
CA GLU A 196 2.40 -16.61 -6.55
C GLU A 196 3.15 -16.31 -5.26
N GLY A 197 3.55 -15.04 -5.06
CA GLY A 197 4.24 -14.61 -3.86
C GLY A 197 4.19 -13.12 -3.63
N VAL A 198 4.08 -12.73 -2.36
CA VAL A 198 4.14 -11.36 -1.84
C VAL A 198 5.11 -11.34 -0.67
N SER A 199 5.87 -10.27 -0.52
CA SER A 199 6.71 -10.06 0.66
C SER A 199 6.36 -8.77 1.38
N THR A 200 6.55 -8.79 2.70
CA THR A 200 6.42 -7.63 3.59
C THR A 200 7.68 -7.48 4.43
N ILE A 201 7.83 -6.37 5.14
CA ILE A 201 8.92 -6.17 6.11
C ILE A 201 8.27 -5.98 7.47
N THR A 202 8.28 -7.00 8.33
CA THR A 202 7.60 -6.92 9.62
C THR A 202 6.10 -6.52 9.48
N GLY A 203 5.72 -5.30 9.79
CA GLY A 203 4.34 -4.81 9.75
C GLY A 203 3.54 -5.17 10.98
N GLY A 204 2.22 -5.07 10.90
CA GLY A 204 1.29 -5.40 11.98
C GLY A 204 0.28 -6.49 11.61
N SER A 205 -0.10 -7.32 12.57
CA SER A 205 -1.15 -8.31 12.38
C SER A 205 -2.54 -7.74 12.65
N MET A 206 -3.55 -8.42 12.10
CA MET A 206 -4.95 -8.05 12.27
C MET A 206 -5.90 -9.26 12.30
N GLU A 207 -7.07 -9.03 12.87
CA GLU A 207 -8.24 -9.91 12.77
C GLU A 207 -9.37 -9.15 12.07
N GLY A 208 -9.93 -9.75 11.02
CA GLY A 208 -11.03 -9.15 10.27
C GLY A 208 -12.41 -9.51 10.82
N PRO A 209 -13.47 -8.84 10.36
CA PRO A 209 -14.85 -9.20 10.69
C PRO A 209 -15.20 -10.57 10.12
N LEU A 210 -16.27 -11.18 10.65
CA LEU A 210 -16.76 -12.44 10.14
C LEU A 210 -17.05 -12.38 8.63
N GLY A 211 -16.49 -13.33 7.89
CA GLY A 211 -16.61 -13.38 6.43
C GLY A 211 -15.55 -12.58 5.68
N SER A 212 -14.58 -11.95 6.37
CA SER A 212 -13.39 -11.41 5.70
C SER A 212 -12.50 -12.53 5.17
N ALA A 213 -11.90 -12.31 4.01
CA ALA A 213 -10.89 -13.19 3.44
C ALA A 213 -9.50 -12.73 3.87
N SER A 214 -8.65 -13.67 4.33
CA SER A 214 -7.22 -13.41 4.46
C SER A 214 -6.59 -13.30 3.06
N LEU A 215 -5.74 -12.31 2.85
CA LEU A 215 -4.89 -12.18 1.66
C LEU A 215 -3.46 -12.60 1.97
N LEU A 216 -2.99 -12.31 3.17
CA LEU A 216 -1.65 -12.62 3.68
C LEU A 216 -1.83 -13.27 5.05
N LEU A 217 -1.87 -14.60 5.08
CA LEU A 217 -2.12 -15.40 6.29
C LEU A 217 -0.83 -15.60 7.07
N LEU A 218 -0.88 -15.43 8.37
CA LEU A 218 0.26 -15.66 9.25
C LEU A 218 0.29 -17.14 9.70
N SER A 219 1.48 -17.74 9.67
CA SER A 219 1.69 -19.15 9.99
C SER A 219 1.54 -19.45 11.49
N PRO A 220 1.52 -20.71 11.89
CA PRO A 220 1.52 -21.08 13.32
C PRO A 220 2.73 -20.61 14.12
N THR A 221 3.85 -20.22 13.47
CA THR A 221 5.05 -19.69 14.13
C THR A 221 5.05 -18.18 14.27
N ALA A 222 4.06 -17.49 13.69
CA ALA A 222 4.00 -16.06 13.71
C ALA A 222 3.76 -15.50 15.13
N VAL A 223 4.44 -14.38 15.40
CA VAL A 223 4.37 -13.66 16.67
C VAL A 223 4.27 -12.16 16.44
N ASP A 224 3.63 -11.47 17.38
CA ASP A 224 3.67 -10.02 17.47
C ASP A 224 4.50 -9.57 18.68
N TRP A 225 5.33 -8.57 18.47
CA TRP A 225 6.02 -7.83 19.51
C TRP A 225 5.22 -6.55 19.80
N ILE A 226 4.42 -6.57 20.88
CA ILE A 226 3.52 -5.46 21.25
C ILE A 226 4.17 -4.64 22.38
N PRO A 227 4.22 -3.29 22.26
CA PRO A 227 4.72 -2.45 23.32
C PRO A 227 4.06 -2.80 24.65
N SER A 228 4.85 -3.13 25.67
CA SER A 228 4.34 -3.53 26.99
C SER A 228 3.77 -2.32 27.73
N SER A 229 2.63 -2.50 28.35
CA SER A 229 2.06 -1.52 29.29
C SER A 229 2.80 -1.44 30.62
N THR A 230 3.67 -2.44 30.89
CA THR A 230 4.48 -2.50 32.13
C THR A 230 5.91 -2.02 31.81
N PRO A 231 6.38 -0.94 32.46
CA PRO A 231 7.76 -0.50 32.27
C PRO A 231 8.75 -1.61 32.61
N ARG A 232 9.56 -2.00 31.62
CA ARG A 232 10.69 -2.90 31.83
C ARG A 232 11.95 -2.06 32.09
N ALA A 233 12.80 -2.55 32.99
CA ALA A 233 14.12 -1.98 33.15
C ALA A 233 14.86 -2.04 31.82
N PRO A 234 15.60 -0.98 31.43
CA PRO A 234 16.37 -1.00 30.19
C PRO A 234 17.34 -2.17 30.23
N SER A 235 17.31 -3.02 29.19
CA SER A 235 18.28 -4.10 29.01
C SER A 235 19.62 -3.47 28.68
N ASN A 236 20.63 -3.71 29.51
CA ASN A 236 22.01 -3.26 29.28
C ASN A 236 22.74 -4.11 28.20
N THR A 237 22.05 -5.06 27.60
CA THR A 237 22.59 -5.85 26.49
C THR A 237 22.34 -5.14 25.19
N THR A 238 23.40 -4.70 24.53
CA THR A 238 23.31 -4.25 23.12
C THR A 238 22.79 -5.44 22.31
N PRO A 239 21.63 -5.33 21.65
CA PRO A 239 21.11 -6.44 20.86
C PRO A 239 22.12 -6.75 19.77
N GLN A 240 22.69 -7.95 19.80
CA GLN A 240 23.46 -8.43 18.66
C GLN A 240 22.47 -8.78 17.56
N ALA A 241 22.42 -7.93 16.58
CA ALA A 241 21.54 -8.02 15.44
C ALA A 241 21.61 -9.34 14.62
N GLN A 242 22.44 -10.28 15.02
CA GLN A 242 22.67 -11.56 14.35
C GLN A 242 22.26 -12.78 15.19
N SER A 243 21.61 -12.55 16.35
CA SER A 243 21.14 -13.67 17.17
C SER A 243 19.79 -14.17 16.67
N PRO A 244 19.52 -15.50 16.62
CA PRO A 244 18.21 -16.05 16.40
C PRO A 244 17.17 -15.59 17.45
N ASP A 245 17.65 -15.16 18.63
CA ASP A 245 16.84 -14.64 19.74
C ASP A 245 16.73 -13.11 19.70
N PHE A 246 16.98 -12.49 18.55
CA PHE A 246 16.88 -11.03 18.41
C PHE A 246 15.46 -10.55 18.72
N ASN A 247 15.35 -9.74 19.76
CA ASN A 247 14.13 -9.05 20.13
C ASN A 247 14.18 -7.62 19.54
N PRO A 248 13.37 -7.31 18.51
CA PRO A 248 13.35 -5.97 17.90
C PRO A 248 12.85 -4.89 18.86
N CYS A 249 12.20 -5.29 19.92
CA CYS A 249 11.62 -4.41 20.93
C CYS A 249 11.82 -5.00 22.34
N PRO A 250 12.94 -4.71 23.02
CA PRO A 250 13.20 -5.23 24.37
C PRO A 250 12.12 -4.87 25.41
N SER A 251 11.34 -3.80 25.16
CA SER A 251 10.22 -3.35 25.98
C SER A 251 8.87 -3.89 25.52
N CYS A 252 8.85 -4.83 24.55
CA CYS A 252 7.62 -5.44 24.05
C CYS A 252 7.35 -6.80 24.71
N ASP A 253 6.08 -7.13 24.79
CA ASP A 253 5.61 -8.47 25.08
C ASP A 253 5.45 -9.24 23.77
N GLN A 254 5.94 -10.47 23.73
CA GLN A 254 5.73 -11.37 22.61
C GLN A 254 4.42 -12.12 22.79
N VAL A 255 3.54 -12.02 21.78
CA VAL A 255 2.27 -12.74 21.77
C VAL A 255 2.11 -13.51 20.46
N SER A 256 1.38 -14.63 20.47
CA SER A 256 1.11 -15.38 19.25
C SER A 256 0.28 -14.55 18.27
N ALA A 257 0.73 -14.55 17.00
CA ALA A 257 -0.01 -14.02 15.86
C ALA A 257 -0.50 -15.15 14.91
N ALA A 258 -0.39 -16.41 15.36
CA ALA A 258 -0.78 -17.57 14.58
C ALA A 258 -2.24 -17.48 14.09
N GLY A 259 -2.43 -17.68 12.79
CA GLY A 259 -3.75 -17.63 12.14
C GLY A 259 -4.36 -16.23 11.97
N ARG A 260 -3.69 -15.18 12.40
CA ARG A 260 -4.03 -13.80 12.04
C ARG A 260 -3.62 -13.51 10.60
N SER A 261 -3.87 -12.31 10.15
CA SER A 261 -3.51 -11.87 8.79
C SER A 261 -2.67 -10.59 8.83
N GLN A 262 -1.82 -10.40 7.83
CA GLN A 262 -1.23 -9.09 7.49
C GLN A 262 -1.97 -8.40 6.34
N GLY A 263 -2.91 -9.07 5.70
CA GLY A 263 -3.76 -8.50 4.67
C GLY A 263 -5.11 -9.18 4.66
N ILE A 264 -6.18 -8.41 4.60
CA ILE A 264 -7.56 -8.90 4.54
C ILE A 264 -8.38 -8.13 3.52
N ALA A 265 -9.39 -8.79 2.96
CA ALA A 265 -10.37 -8.19 2.06
C ALA A 265 -11.80 -8.59 2.44
N PHE A 266 -12.75 -7.67 2.33
CA PHE A 266 -14.17 -7.96 2.59
C PHE A 266 -15.10 -6.92 1.95
N VAL A 267 -16.36 -7.28 1.84
CA VAL A 267 -17.43 -6.39 1.39
C VAL A 267 -18.05 -5.71 2.61
N PHE A 268 -18.28 -4.40 2.53
CA PHE A 268 -18.93 -3.62 3.59
C PHE A 268 -20.05 -2.76 3.00
N GLY A 269 -21.31 -3.13 3.29
CA GLY A 269 -22.46 -2.55 2.60
C GLY A 269 -22.41 -2.84 1.10
N ARG A 270 -22.38 -1.79 0.27
CA ARG A 270 -22.16 -1.90 -1.18
C ARG A 270 -20.70 -1.71 -1.58
N GLY A 271 -19.82 -1.31 -0.66
CA GLY A 271 -18.41 -1.06 -0.90
C GLY A 271 -17.53 -2.26 -0.65
N ARG A 272 -16.24 -2.05 -0.83
CA ARG A 272 -15.19 -3.04 -0.63
C ARG A 272 -14.06 -2.44 0.22
N VAL A 273 -13.50 -3.24 1.10
CA VAL A 273 -12.41 -2.82 1.99
C VAL A 273 -11.27 -3.80 1.85
N VAL A 274 -10.06 -3.28 1.72
CA VAL A 274 -8.80 -4.01 1.89
C VAL A 274 -8.00 -3.29 2.97
N ILE A 275 -7.49 -4.06 3.92
CA ILE A 275 -6.54 -3.55 4.92
C ILE A 275 -5.26 -4.35 4.80
N ILE A 276 -4.13 -3.66 4.67
CA ILE A 276 -2.78 -4.24 4.61
C ILE A 276 -1.98 -3.74 5.80
N GLY A 277 -1.36 -4.65 6.52
CA GLY A 277 -0.61 -4.37 7.76
C GLY A 277 0.84 -3.96 7.53
N GLU A 278 1.26 -3.76 6.27
CA GLU A 278 2.63 -3.35 5.96
C GLU A 278 2.71 -2.75 4.55
N MET A 279 3.31 -1.58 4.47
CA MET A 279 3.39 -0.80 3.22
C MET A 279 4.19 -1.47 2.11
N GLY A 280 5.20 -2.27 2.46
CA GLY A 280 6.06 -2.96 1.50
C GLY A 280 5.32 -3.97 0.65
N ALA A 281 4.14 -4.44 1.10
CA ALA A 281 3.27 -5.29 0.27
C ALA A 281 2.80 -4.61 -1.03
N LEU A 282 2.87 -3.29 -1.12
CA LEU A 282 2.38 -2.50 -2.26
C LEU A 282 3.49 -1.89 -3.12
N VAL A 283 4.74 -2.15 -2.80
CA VAL A 283 5.91 -1.64 -3.52
C VAL A 283 6.91 -2.76 -3.75
N ASP A 284 7.75 -2.62 -4.78
CA ASP A 284 8.79 -3.60 -5.06
C ASP A 284 9.95 -3.44 -4.08
N TYR A 285 9.90 -4.17 -2.99
CA TYR A 285 11.07 -4.45 -2.20
C TYR A 285 11.73 -5.76 -2.67
N SER A 286 13.01 -5.80 -2.51
CA SER A 286 14.01 -6.63 -3.15
C SER A 286 13.96 -8.15 -2.88
N VAL A 287 12.85 -8.76 -2.59
CA VAL A 287 12.76 -10.23 -2.56
C VAL A 287 12.55 -10.72 -3.99
N PRO A 288 13.52 -11.43 -4.58
CA PRO A 288 13.39 -11.91 -5.95
C PRO A 288 12.16 -12.80 -6.14
N GLY A 289 11.45 -12.62 -7.23
CA GLY A 289 10.29 -13.43 -7.59
C GLY A 289 8.97 -13.03 -6.91
N MET A 290 8.95 -12.03 -6.03
CA MET A 290 7.71 -11.53 -5.46
C MET A 290 6.98 -10.57 -6.40
N GLN A 291 5.67 -10.56 -6.32
CA GLN A 291 4.79 -9.83 -7.26
C GLN A 291 4.01 -8.72 -6.53
N ASN A 292 4.66 -8.02 -5.61
CA ASN A 292 4.07 -6.96 -4.80
C ASN A 292 3.40 -5.88 -5.66
N ARG A 293 4.04 -5.49 -6.76
CA ARG A 293 3.51 -4.50 -7.70
C ARG A 293 2.19 -4.97 -8.34
N GLN A 294 2.14 -6.21 -8.82
CA GLN A 294 0.92 -6.77 -9.40
C GLN A 294 -0.16 -6.96 -8.33
N PHE A 295 0.22 -7.37 -7.11
CA PHE A 295 -0.69 -7.48 -5.98
C PHE A 295 -1.35 -6.13 -5.66
N ALA A 296 -0.58 -5.04 -5.63
CA ALA A 296 -1.09 -3.68 -5.42
C ALA A 296 -2.11 -3.28 -6.51
N LEU A 297 -1.81 -3.56 -7.77
CA LEU A 297 -2.71 -3.27 -8.88
C LEU A 297 -4.01 -4.07 -8.77
N ASN A 298 -3.92 -5.36 -8.47
CA ASN A 298 -5.08 -6.23 -8.29
C ASN A 298 -5.97 -5.78 -7.13
N ILE A 299 -5.39 -5.31 -6.03
CA ILE A 299 -6.14 -4.71 -4.91
C ILE A 299 -6.99 -3.53 -5.39
N VAL A 300 -6.38 -2.57 -6.09
CA VAL A 300 -7.09 -1.36 -6.53
C VAL A 300 -8.16 -1.72 -7.57
N ARG A 301 -7.89 -2.65 -8.49
CA ARG A 301 -8.87 -3.18 -9.45
C ARG A 301 -10.04 -3.86 -8.75
N TRP A 302 -9.77 -4.69 -7.75
CA TRP A 302 -10.83 -5.33 -6.98
C TRP A 302 -11.67 -4.30 -6.24
N LEU A 303 -11.08 -3.34 -5.57
CA LEU A 303 -11.79 -2.24 -4.91
C LEU A 303 -12.67 -1.46 -5.88
N ASN A 304 -12.21 -1.28 -7.11
CA ASN A 304 -12.91 -0.58 -8.19
C ASN A 304 -13.82 -1.51 -9.04
N ARG A 305 -14.05 -2.76 -8.63
CA ARG A 305 -14.92 -3.76 -9.29
C ARG A 305 -14.48 -4.15 -10.72
N GLN A 306 -13.20 -4.15 -10.97
CA GLN A 306 -12.60 -4.61 -12.23
C GLN A 306 -12.10 -6.06 -12.13
N LEU A 307 -12.12 -6.62 -10.90
CA LEU A 307 -11.89 -8.03 -10.57
C LEU A 307 -13.06 -8.60 -9.79
#